data_1afc3e264cc74a916619ea0833c82607
#
_entry.id   1afc3e264cc74a916619ea0833c82607
#
_cell.length_a   1.000
_cell.length_b   1.000
_cell.length_c   1.000
_cell.angle_alpha   90.00
_cell.angle_beta   90.00
_cell.angle_gamma   90.00
#
_symmetry.space_group_name_H-M   'P 1'
#
loop_
_entity.id
_entity.type
_entity.pdbx_description
1 polymer ?
#
loop_
_entity_poly.entity_id
_entity_poly.type
_entity_poly.pdbx_seq_one_letter_code
_entity_poly.pdbx_strand_id
1 'polypeptide(L)'
;MGAWGTMMHRVVGGVIAGLLLLTGAPAMAESPAELISSFRLKHGEIRVVRDATLDRIAMDQARAMAAKDDLSHDALGPFSRRMAPAKAGRAAENIAYGYDNFEKTLGQWIDSSGHRKNLLLHNASRVGIASAKNASGKRTYWAMVIAGDYEPKGKRKKDKEPLVAVKREAAPAGKPKSSGCHIKLLSLCI
;
A
#
# COMPACT_ATOMS: atom_id res chain seq x y z
N MET A 1 26.01 -91.43 -10.63
CA MET A 1 25.77 -90.64 -11.85
C MET A 1 25.08 -89.33 -11.40
N GLY A 2 25.85 -88.29 -11.24
CA GLY A 2 25.41 -87.05 -10.66
C GLY A 2 24.84 -86.05 -11.70
N ALA A 3 23.77 -85.38 -11.36
CA ALA A 3 23.26 -84.22 -12.15
C ALA A 3 23.38 -82.95 -11.29
N TRP A 4 24.22 -82.07 -11.76
CA TRP A 4 24.45 -80.76 -11.13
C TRP A 4 23.34 -79.75 -11.59
N GLY A 5 22.49 -79.27 -10.67
CA GLY A 5 21.50 -78.27 -10.93
C GLY A 5 22.07 -76.89 -10.60
N THR A 6 22.17 -76.05 -11.66
CA THR A 6 22.66 -74.67 -11.55
C THR A 6 21.55 -73.76 -11.01
N MET A 7 21.75 -73.18 -9.85
CA MET A 7 20.82 -72.26 -9.17
C MET A 7 21.04 -70.83 -9.71
N MET A 8 20.15 -70.36 -10.60
CA MET A 8 20.13 -68.97 -11.07
C MET A 8 19.53 -68.07 -10.04
N HIS A 9 20.35 -67.17 -9.45
CA HIS A 9 19.84 -66.09 -8.61
C HIS A 9 19.27 -64.95 -9.49
N ARG A 10 17.97 -64.76 -9.44
CA ARG A 10 17.32 -63.60 -10.01
C ARG A 10 17.44 -62.41 -9.00
N VAL A 11 18.26 -61.44 -9.37
CA VAL A 11 18.29 -60.13 -8.70
C VAL A 11 17.07 -59.34 -9.16
N VAL A 12 16.08 -59.18 -8.28
CA VAL A 12 14.95 -58.30 -8.53
C VAL A 12 15.36 -56.92 -8.09
N GLY A 13 15.75 -56.07 -9.06
CA GLY A 13 16.00 -54.66 -8.86
C GLY A 13 14.68 -53.90 -8.59
N GLY A 14 14.44 -53.58 -7.32
CA GLY A 14 13.31 -52.72 -6.94
C GLY A 14 13.59 -51.25 -7.28
N VAL A 15 12.90 -50.70 -8.26
CA VAL A 15 12.86 -49.26 -8.56
C VAL A 15 11.96 -48.61 -7.52
N ILE A 16 12.52 -47.94 -6.52
CA ILE A 16 11.77 -47.08 -5.59
C ILE A 16 11.48 -45.78 -6.32
N ALA A 17 10.30 -45.65 -6.91
CA ALA A 17 9.80 -44.40 -7.42
C ALA A 17 9.45 -43.48 -6.23
N GLY A 18 10.36 -42.56 -5.89
CA GLY A 18 10.12 -41.54 -4.87
C GLY A 18 9.03 -40.56 -5.32
N LEU A 19 7.82 -40.68 -4.80
CA LEU A 19 6.71 -39.75 -4.99
C LEU A 19 7.00 -38.48 -4.19
N LEU A 20 7.54 -37.43 -4.85
CA LEU A 20 7.68 -36.08 -4.30
C LEU A 20 6.28 -35.49 -4.16
N LEU A 21 5.70 -35.55 -2.96
CA LEU A 21 4.51 -34.80 -2.57
C LEU A 21 4.90 -33.33 -2.46
N LEU A 22 4.65 -32.54 -3.51
CA LEU A 22 4.67 -31.09 -3.45
C LEU A 22 3.47 -30.65 -2.59
N THR A 23 3.70 -30.48 -1.30
CA THR A 23 2.74 -29.82 -0.41
C THR A 23 2.75 -28.33 -0.74
N GLY A 24 1.91 -27.94 -1.70
CA GLY A 24 1.61 -26.53 -1.95
C GLY A 24 0.98 -25.94 -0.69
N ALA A 25 1.69 -25.05 0.03
CA ALA A 25 1.08 -24.27 1.09
C ALA A 25 -0.12 -23.48 0.50
N PRO A 26 -1.29 -23.45 1.17
CA PRO A 26 -2.41 -22.66 0.69
C PRO A 26 -1.97 -21.19 0.59
N ALA A 27 -2.12 -20.59 -0.59
CA ALA A 27 -1.91 -19.17 -0.77
C ALA A 27 -2.91 -18.43 0.12
N MET A 28 -2.44 -17.83 1.22
CA MET A 28 -3.27 -16.99 2.08
C MET A 28 -3.68 -15.76 1.28
N ALA A 29 -4.98 -15.49 1.20
CA ALA A 29 -5.49 -14.27 0.58
C ALA A 29 -4.83 -13.04 1.22
N GLU A 30 -4.33 -12.11 0.40
CA GLU A 30 -3.72 -10.87 0.89
C GLU A 30 -4.73 -10.09 1.73
N SER A 31 -4.30 -9.63 2.90
CA SER A 31 -5.17 -8.82 3.74
C SER A 31 -5.44 -7.45 3.10
N PRO A 32 -6.56 -6.78 3.43
CA PRO A 32 -6.85 -5.43 2.93
C PRO A 32 -5.71 -4.42 3.16
N ALA A 33 -5.02 -4.49 4.29
CA ALA A 33 -3.88 -3.62 4.58
C ALA A 33 -2.66 -3.93 3.69
N GLU A 34 -2.44 -5.21 3.35
CA GLU A 34 -1.38 -5.62 2.42
C GLU A 34 -1.67 -5.14 1.00
N LEU A 35 -2.91 -5.28 0.52
CA LEU A 35 -3.31 -4.78 -0.79
C LEU A 35 -3.10 -3.26 -0.91
N ILE A 36 -3.49 -2.49 0.12
CA ILE A 36 -3.23 -1.04 0.17
C ILE A 36 -1.73 -0.77 0.22
N SER A 37 -0.96 -1.51 1.03
CA SER A 37 0.49 -1.34 1.13
C SER A 37 1.19 -1.62 -0.20
N SER A 38 0.79 -2.68 -0.90
CA SER A 38 1.31 -3.04 -2.23
C SER A 38 1.06 -1.92 -3.26
N PHE A 39 -0.14 -1.33 -3.24
CA PHE A 39 -0.46 -0.17 -4.08
C PHE A 39 0.40 1.05 -3.71
N ARG A 40 0.51 1.39 -2.43
CA ARG A 40 1.29 2.52 -1.93
C ARG A 40 2.77 2.42 -2.28
N LEU A 41 3.39 1.24 -2.07
CA LEU A 41 4.81 0.99 -2.41
C LEU A 41 5.10 1.22 -3.89
N LYS A 42 4.20 0.81 -4.80
CA LYS A 42 4.32 1.06 -6.24
C LYS A 42 4.32 2.55 -6.60
N HIS A 43 3.86 3.41 -5.70
CA HIS A 43 3.78 4.85 -5.87
C HIS A 43 4.75 5.62 -4.97
N GLY A 44 5.75 4.95 -4.39
CA GLY A 44 6.80 5.59 -3.59
C GLY A 44 6.39 5.97 -2.16
N GLU A 45 5.22 5.50 -1.70
CA GLU A 45 4.76 5.71 -0.33
C GLU A 45 5.12 4.52 0.57
N ILE A 46 5.24 4.75 1.87
CA ILE A 46 5.53 3.68 2.84
C ILE A 46 4.33 2.74 3.04
N ARG A 47 4.60 1.54 3.53
CA ARG A 47 3.56 0.58 3.93
C ARG A 47 2.69 1.14 5.05
N VAL A 48 1.46 0.64 5.14
CA VAL A 48 0.56 0.88 6.26
C VAL A 48 0.33 -0.43 7.02
N VAL A 49 0.13 -0.31 8.33
CA VAL A 49 -0.26 -1.43 9.19
C VAL A 49 -1.67 -1.25 9.70
N ARG A 50 -2.34 -2.35 9.98
CA ARG A 50 -3.68 -2.35 10.56
C ARG A 50 -3.67 -1.72 11.96
N ASP A 51 -4.63 -0.81 12.24
CA ASP A 51 -4.77 -0.14 13.52
C ASP A 51 -6.19 -0.35 14.06
N ALA A 52 -6.30 -0.91 15.26
CA ALA A 52 -7.58 -1.27 15.87
C ALA A 52 -8.50 -0.06 16.15
N THR A 53 -7.90 1.12 16.43
CA THR A 53 -8.68 2.35 16.63
C THR A 53 -9.26 2.83 15.30
N LEU A 54 -8.47 2.80 14.23
CA LEU A 54 -8.94 3.16 12.88
C LEU A 54 -9.96 2.15 12.36
N ASP A 55 -9.80 0.85 12.64
CA ASP A 55 -10.80 -0.17 12.30
C ASP A 55 -12.15 0.12 12.94
N ARG A 56 -12.16 0.51 14.22
CA ARG A 56 -13.37 0.87 14.92
C ARG A 56 -14.03 2.11 14.32
N ILE A 57 -13.25 3.16 14.02
CA ILE A 57 -13.76 4.37 13.37
C ILE A 57 -14.35 4.05 12.00
N ALA A 58 -13.68 3.22 11.21
CA ALA A 58 -14.18 2.76 9.92
C ALA A 58 -15.46 1.91 10.06
N MET A 59 -15.50 1.02 11.05
CA MET A 59 -16.68 0.17 11.31
C MET A 59 -17.90 1.00 11.70
N ASP A 60 -17.73 1.96 12.61
CA ASP A 60 -18.82 2.82 13.06
C ASP A 60 -19.38 3.66 11.89
N GLN A 61 -18.52 4.16 11.02
CA GLN A 61 -18.92 4.86 9.80
C GLN A 61 -19.65 3.95 8.82
N ALA A 62 -19.12 2.76 8.55
CA ALA A 62 -19.75 1.78 7.66
C ALA A 62 -21.15 1.38 8.15
N ARG A 63 -21.29 1.14 9.46
CA ARG A 63 -22.58 0.83 10.09
C ARG A 63 -23.58 1.99 10.00
N ALA A 64 -23.12 3.23 10.21
CA ALA A 64 -23.98 4.42 10.11
C ALA A 64 -24.51 4.60 8.69
N MET A 65 -23.66 4.44 7.67
CA MET A 65 -24.07 4.46 6.26
C MET A 65 -25.05 3.33 5.94
N ALA A 66 -24.75 2.11 6.40
CA ALA A 66 -25.60 0.95 6.17
C ALA A 66 -26.98 1.08 6.83
N ALA A 67 -27.05 1.63 8.04
CA ALA A 67 -28.30 1.85 8.76
C ALA A 67 -29.21 2.90 8.09
N LYS A 68 -28.62 3.92 7.47
CA LYS A 68 -29.32 4.98 6.74
C LYS A 68 -29.55 4.66 5.28
N ASP A 69 -28.92 3.60 4.77
CA ASP A 69 -28.81 3.24 3.35
C ASP A 69 -28.32 4.44 2.49
N ASP A 70 -27.38 5.22 3.05
CA ASP A 70 -26.87 6.48 2.48
C ASP A 70 -25.34 6.50 2.47
N LEU A 71 -24.74 6.84 1.31
CA LEU A 71 -23.30 7.00 1.15
C LEU A 71 -22.90 8.43 1.48
N SER A 72 -22.52 8.67 2.71
CA SER A 72 -22.18 10.00 3.20
C SER A 72 -21.00 9.96 4.16
N HIS A 73 -20.03 10.85 3.98
CA HIS A 73 -18.94 11.05 4.93
C HIS A 73 -19.44 11.51 6.31
N ASP A 74 -20.59 12.15 6.37
CA ASP A 74 -21.18 12.67 7.60
C ASP A 74 -22.26 11.75 8.20
N ALA A 75 -22.38 10.50 7.71
CA ALA A 75 -23.37 9.56 8.22
C ALA A 75 -23.31 9.41 9.74
N LEU A 76 -22.13 9.47 10.35
CA LEU A 76 -21.89 9.46 11.80
C LEU A 76 -21.36 10.80 12.33
N GLY A 77 -21.61 11.90 11.61
CA GLY A 77 -21.11 13.23 11.92
C GLY A 77 -19.69 13.51 11.38
N PRO A 78 -19.16 14.70 11.65
CA PRO A 78 -17.93 15.20 11.01
C PRO A 78 -16.73 14.27 11.22
N PHE A 79 -15.99 14.03 10.14
CA PHE A 79 -14.79 13.15 10.15
C PHE A 79 -13.76 13.58 11.21
N SER A 80 -13.50 14.88 11.36
CA SER A 80 -12.55 15.39 12.36
C SER A 80 -12.90 14.98 13.79
N ARG A 81 -14.19 14.98 14.14
CA ARG A 81 -14.66 14.54 15.46
C ARG A 81 -14.46 13.04 15.64
N ARG A 82 -14.76 12.24 14.60
CA ARG A 82 -14.58 10.79 14.63
C ARG A 82 -13.12 10.39 14.78
N MET A 83 -12.20 11.19 14.26
CA MET A 83 -10.75 10.95 14.31
C MET A 83 -10.10 11.30 15.66
N ALA A 84 -10.77 11.98 16.58
CA ALA A 84 -10.19 12.39 17.86
C ALA A 84 -9.52 11.24 18.64
N PRO A 85 -10.08 10.02 18.75
CA PRO A 85 -9.45 8.91 19.45
C PRO A 85 -8.13 8.42 18.81
N ALA A 86 -7.97 8.62 17.52
CA ALA A 86 -6.80 8.12 16.77
C ALA A 86 -5.52 8.95 17.01
N LYS A 87 -5.64 10.17 17.56
CA LYS A 87 -4.53 11.10 17.84
C LYS A 87 -3.57 11.24 16.66
N ALA A 88 -4.10 11.26 15.43
CA ALA A 88 -3.31 11.34 14.21
C ALA A 88 -3.05 12.78 13.81
N GLY A 89 -1.84 13.09 13.36
CA GLY A 89 -1.48 14.40 12.82
C GLY A 89 -2.13 14.69 11.47
N ARG A 90 -2.42 13.65 10.70
CA ARG A 90 -3.14 13.70 9.41
C ARG A 90 -3.93 12.43 9.19
N ALA A 91 -5.05 12.54 8.52
CA ALA A 91 -5.87 11.41 8.16
C ALA A 91 -6.72 11.71 6.91
N ALA A 92 -7.18 10.64 6.26
CA ALA A 92 -8.13 10.71 5.16
C ALA A 92 -9.10 9.52 5.24
N GLU A 93 -10.26 9.67 4.62
CA GLU A 93 -11.29 8.65 4.57
C GLU A 93 -11.70 8.38 3.12
N ASN A 94 -11.86 7.09 2.78
CA ASN A 94 -12.56 6.65 1.58
C ASN A 94 -13.80 5.87 1.99
N ILE A 95 -14.90 6.15 1.33
CA ILE A 95 -16.16 5.40 1.47
C ILE A 95 -16.61 4.86 0.12
N ALA A 96 -17.32 3.76 0.12
CA ALA A 96 -17.90 3.15 -1.07
C ALA A 96 -19.11 2.29 -0.71
N TYR A 97 -19.90 1.91 -1.71
CA TYR A 97 -20.89 0.85 -1.61
C TYR A 97 -20.97 0.04 -2.90
N GLY A 98 -21.53 -1.14 -2.80
CA GLY A 98 -21.89 -1.98 -3.96
C GLY A 98 -21.16 -3.31 -4.01
N TYR A 99 -19.87 -3.37 -3.84
CA TYR A 99 -19.13 -4.63 -3.86
C TYR A 99 -19.07 -5.29 -2.49
N ASP A 100 -19.22 -6.62 -2.44
CA ASP A 100 -19.03 -7.43 -1.23
C ASP A 100 -17.56 -7.82 -0.99
N ASN A 101 -16.69 -7.49 -1.93
CA ASN A 101 -15.30 -7.89 -1.98
C ASN A 101 -14.40 -6.65 -1.92
N PHE A 102 -13.35 -6.72 -1.09
CA PHE A 102 -12.47 -5.58 -0.84
C PHE A 102 -11.62 -5.23 -2.07
N GLU A 103 -11.12 -6.22 -2.81
CA GLU A 103 -10.27 -6.00 -3.97
C GLU A 103 -10.98 -5.15 -5.03
N LYS A 104 -12.27 -5.44 -5.28
CA LYS A 104 -13.09 -4.64 -6.21
C LYS A 104 -13.33 -3.24 -5.69
N THR A 105 -13.58 -3.10 -4.39
CA THR A 105 -13.74 -1.80 -3.72
C THR A 105 -12.44 -0.99 -3.77
N LEU A 106 -11.30 -1.62 -3.54
CA LEU A 106 -9.99 -0.97 -3.67
C LEU A 106 -9.74 -0.52 -5.12
N GLY A 107 -10.06 -1.35 -6.11
CA GLY A 107 -10.00 -0.99 -7.54
C GLY A 107 -10.79 0.28 -7.82
N GLN A 108 -12.04 0.35 -7.36
CA GLN A 108 -12.89 1.54 -7.50
C GLN A 108 -12.25 2.80 -6.86
N TRP A 109 -11.62 2.66 -5.69
CA TRP A 109 -10.90 3.77 -5.06
C TRP A 109 -9.63 4.17 -5.81
N ILE A 110 -8.92 3.20 -6.41
CA ILE A 110 -7.73 3.47 -7.22
C ILE A 110 -8.10 4.22 -8.50
N ASP A 111 -9.21 3.90 -9.13
CA ASP A 111 -9.66 4.53 -10.38
C ASP A 111 -10.16 5.97 -10.16
N SER A 112 -10.66 6.28 -8.97
CA SER A 112 -11.11 7.63 -8.59
C SER A 112 -9.92 8.49 -8.13
N SER A 113 -9.67 9.62 -8.78
CA SER A 113 -8.56 10.53 -8.46
C SER A 113 -8.59 11.03 -7.00
N GLY A 114 -9.79 11.35 -6.47
CA GLY A 114 -9.97 11.79 -5.10
C GLY A 114 -9.66 10.68 -4.08
N HIS A 115 -10.23 9.50 -4.26
CA HIS A 115 -9.98 8.35 -3.38
C HIS A 115 -8.53 7.85 -3.50
N ARG A 116 -7.95 7.84 -4.69
CA ARG A 116 -6.54 7.49 -4.92
C ARG A 116 -5.60 8.42 -4.16
N LYS A 117 -5.87 9.74 -4.16
CA LYS A 117 -5.11 10.72 -3.37
C LYS A 117 -5.10 10.37 -1.88
N ASN A 118 -6.24 9.93 -1.33
CA ASN A 118 -6.35 9.50 0.06
C ASN A 118 -5.55 8.21 0.32
N LEU A 119 -5.61 7.21 -0.57
CA LEU A 119 -4.79 6.00 -0.48
C LEU A 119 -3.29 6.32 -0.46
N LEU A 120 -2.87 7.36 -1.17
CA LEU A 120 -1.49 7.85 -1.27
C LEU A 120 -1.20 8.98 -0.28
N LEU A 121 -1.96 9.09 0.82
CA LEU A 121 -1.67 10.08 1.85
C LEU A 121 -0.22 9.95 2.32
N HIS A 122 0.57 11.00 2.10
CA HIS A 122 2.00 10.99 2.40
C HIS A 122 2.25 10.78 3.90
N ASN A 123 3.25 9.95 4.23
CA ASN A 123 3.61 9.56 5.61
C ASN A 123 2.48 8.90 6.41
N ALA A 124 1.44 8.39 5.76
CA ALA A 124 0.50 7.52 6.44
C ALA A 124 1.15 6.17 6.74
N SER A 125 1.04 5.73 7.99
CA SER A 125 1.62 4.49 8.50
C SER A 125 0.58 3.51 9.05
N ARG A 126 -0.67 3.95 9.23
CA ARG A 126 -1.75 3.18 9.85
C ARG A 126 -3.01 3.22 8.98
N VAL A 127 -3.76 2.12 8.97
CA VAL A 127 -5.03 2.01 8.24
C VAL A 127 -6.05 1.20 9.03
N GLY A 128 -7.31 1.62 8.94
CA GLY A 128 -8.47 0.85 9.37
C GLY A 128 -9.42 0.64 8.21
N ILE A 129 -9.97 -0.55 8.07
CA ILE A 129 -10.91 -0.93 7.00
C ILE A 129 -12.03 -1.75 7.58
N ALA A 130 -13.26 -1.37 7.24
CA ALA A 130 -14.44 -2.11 7.65
C ALA A 130 -15.56 -2.02 6.62
N SER A 131 -16.50 -2.96 6.71
CA SER A 131 -17.74 -2.94 5.93
C SER A 131 -18.93 -3.34 6.77
N ALA A 132 -20.12 -2.89 6.34
CA ALA A 132 -21.41 -3.28 6.92
C ALA A 132 -22.46 -3.41 5.82
N LYS A 133 -23.36 -4.39 5.95
CA LYS A 133 -24.51 -4.56 5.07
C LYS A 133 -25.69 -3.75 5.56
N ASN A 134 -26.47 -3.16 4.63
CA ASN A 134 -27.73 -2.52 4.98
C ASN A 134 -28.77 -3.55 5.48
N ALA A 135 -29.89 -3.08 6.03
CA ALA A 135 -30.93 -3.91 6.61
C ALA A 135 -31.48 -4.97 5.65
N SER A 136 -31.52 -4.69 4.35
CA SER A 136 -31.95 -5.65 3.32
C SER A 136 -30.89 -6.70 2.96
N GLY A 137 -29.63 -6.54 3.41
CA GLY A 137 -28.50 -7.38 3.05
C GLY A 137 -28.01 -7.22 1.60
N LYS A 138 -28.66 -6.36 0.81
CA LYS A 138 -28.40 -6.23 -0.64
C LYS A 138 -27.26 -5.28 -0.97
N ARG A 139 -26.84 -4.42 -0.02
CA ARG A 139 -25.82 -3.41 -0.25
C ARG A 139 -24.79 -3.42 0.85
N THR A 140 -23.52 -3.53 0.48
CA THR A 140 -22.39 -3.47 1.41
C THR A 140 -21.79 -2.07 1.34
N TYR A 141 -21.66 -1.43 2.49
CA TYR A 141 -21.00 -0.14 2.68
C TYR A 141 -19.59 -0.36 3.22
N TRP A 142 -18.62 0.30 2.62
CA TRP A 142 -17.22 0.25 3.01
C TRP A 142 -16.75 1.59 3.53
N ALA A 143 -15.92 1.56 4.55
CA ALA A 143 -15.13 2.69 5.00
C ALA A 143 -13.67 2.27 5.20
N MET A 144 -12.75 3.12 4.76
CA MET A 144 -11.32 3.02 5.01
C MET A 144 -10.86 4.35 5.62
N VAL A 145 -10.14 4.27 6.71
CA VAL A 145 -9.48 5.41 7.34
C VAL A 145 -7.98 5.16 7.31
N ILE A 146 -7.23 6.10 6.72
CA ILE A 146 -5.77 6.05 6.66
C ILE A 146 -5.20 7.24 7.45
N ALA A 147 -4.15 6.99 8.23
CA ALA A 147 -3.62 8.00 9.14
C ALA A 147 -2.11 7.88 9.32
N GLY A 148 -1.49 9.01 9.67
CA GLY A 148 -0.08 9.12 9.99
C GLY A 148 0.18 10.29 10.94
N ASP A 149 1.41 10.37 11.41
CA ASP A 149 1.83 11.46 12.26
C ASP A 149 2.22 12.68 11.44
N TYR A 150 2.12 13.84 12.05
CA TYR A 150 2.57 15.07 11.43
C TYR A 150 4.09 15.13 11.53
N GLU A 151 4.80 15.11 10.41
CA GLU A 151 6.21 15.51 10.44
C GLU A 151 6.31 16.99 10.76
N PRO A 152 6.99 17.39 11.86
CA PRO A 152 7.27 18.80 12.09
C PRO A 152 8.05 19.35 10.88
N LYS A 153 7.58 20.42 10.26
CA LYS A 153 8.36 21.16 9.26
C LYS A 153 9.71 21.51 9.88
N GLY A 154 10.78 20.79 9.57
CA GLY A 154 12.11 21.15 10.05
C GLY A 154 13.15 20.03 10.20
N LYS A 155 12.83 18.78 10.01
CA LYS A 155 13.86 17.72 10.00
C LYS A 155 13.97 17.04 8.64
N ARG A 156 14.28 17.80 7.58
CA ARG A 156 15.02 17.23 6.46
C ARG A 156 16.35 16.77 7.04
N LYS A 157 16.54 15.48 7.27
CA LYS A 157 17.86 14.91 7.43
C LYS A 157 18.62 15.34 6.18
N LYS A 158 19.58 16.26 6.34
CA LYS A 158 20.64 16.40 5.37
C LYS A 158 21.34 15.05 5.40
N ASP A 159 21.05 14.21 4.43
CA ASP A 159 21.91 13.08 4.13
C ASP A 159 23.28 13.67 3.95
N LYS A 160 24.15 13.41 4.92
CA LYS A 160 25.57 13.71 4.80
C LYS A 160 26.08 12.73 3.75
N GLU A 161 26.03 13.17 2.51
CA GLU A 161 26.86 12.59 1.45
C GLU A 161 28.30 12.68 1.92
N PRO A 162 29.06 11.56 1.96
CA PRO A 162 30.47 11.63 2.33
C PRO A 162 31.16 12.47 1.25
N LEU A 163 31.66 13.62 1.63
CA LEU A 163 32.54 14.43 0.79
C LEU A 163 33.78 13.59 0.45
N VAL A 164 33.72 12.88 -0.68
CA VAL A 164 34.92 12.40 -1.35
C VAL A 164 35.65 13.65 -1.87
N ALA A 165 36.71 14.03 -1.18
CA ALA A 165 37.58 15.13 -1.58
C ALA A 165 38.27 14.72 -2.89
N VAL A 166 37.67 15.07 -4.03
CA VAL A 166 38.37 15.06 -5.31
C VAL A 166 39.23 16.30 -5.36
N LYS A 167 40.55 16.08 -5.20
CA LYS A 167 41.61 17.08 -5.40
C LYS A 167 41.52 17.58 -6.83
N ARG A 168 40.92 18.75 -7.06
CA ARG A 168 40.93 19.42 -8.35
C ARG A 168 42.25 20.17 -8.51
N GLU A 169 43.03 19.71 -9.46
CA GLU A 169 44.20 20.38 -10.01
C GLU A 169 43.74 21.65 -10.74
N ALA A 170 44.43 22.78 -10.50
CA ALA A 170 44.09 24.08 -11.02
C ALA A 170 44.45 24.18 -12.52
N ALA A 171 43.46 24.54 -13.35
CA ALA A 171 43.68 24.99 -14.73
C ALA A 171 43.36 26.48 -14.84
N PRO A 172 44.04 27.23 -15.75
CA PRO A 172 44.20 28.69 -15.67
C PRO A 172 42.94 29.44 -16.10
N ALA A 173 42.79 30.63 -15.51
CA ALA A 173 41.69 31.56 -15.69
C ALA A 173 41.53 32.09 -17.13
N GLY A 174 40.39 31.73 -17.78
CA GLY A 174 39.87 32.42 -18.96
C GLY A 174 38.69 33.31 -18.56
N LYS A 175 38.76 34.60 -18.88
CA LYS A 175 37.70 35.59 -18.59
C LYS A 175 36.40 35.25 -19.32
N PRO A 176 35.23 35.27 -18.68
CA PRO A 176 33.97 35.13 -19.40
C PRO A 176 33.56 36.42 -20.07
N LYS A 177 33.26 36.35 -21.36
CA LYS A 177 32.58 37.41 -22.12
C LYS A 177 31.12 37.42 -21.73
N SER A 178 30.59 38.57 -21.32
CA SER A 178 29.20 38.84 -21.08
C SER A 178 28.39 38.77 -22.37
N SER A 179 27.50 37.80 -22.50
CA SER A 179 26.42 37.82 -23.49
C SER A 179 25.16 38.37 -22.83
N GLY A 180 24.78 39.60 -23.20
CA GLY A 180 23.55 40.23 -22.73
C GLY A 180 22.32 39.60 -23.35
N CYS A 181 21.29 39.43 -22.55
CA CYS A 181 19.95 39.07 -23.02
C CYS A 181 19.35 40.16 -23.88
N HIS A 182 18.99 39.86 -25.13
CA HIS A 182 18.48 40.84 -26.09
C HIS A 182 16.97 41.06 -26.05
N ILE A 183 16.19 40.19 -25.43
CA ILE A 183 14.71 40.38 -25.33
C ILE A 183 14.21 39.80 -23.99
N LYS A 184 13.53 40.63 -23.18
CA LYS A 184 12.72 40.24 -22.02
C LYS A 184 11.26 40.24 -22.40
N LEU A 185 10.65 39.10 -22.52
CA LEU A 185 9.19 38.98 -22.53
C LEU A 185 8.78 37.94 -21.49
N LEU A 186 7.95 38.38 -20.52
CA LEU A 186 7.28 37.50 -19.53
C LEU A 186 8.20 36.52 -18.79
N SER A 187 9.22 37.03 -18.08
CA SER A 187 10.05 36.26 -17.14
C SER A 187 10.84 35.07 -17.71
N LEU A 188 11.00 34.98 -19.03
CA LEU A 188 11.89 34.00 -19.67
C LEU A 188 12.99 34.72 -20.47
N CYS A 189 14.24 34.24 -20.34
CA CYS A 189 15.33 34.58 -21.27
C CYS A 189 15.32 33.58 -22.42
N ILE A 190 15.30 34.05 -23.65
CA ILE A 190 15.57 33.27 -24.86
C ILE A 190 16.92 33.74 -25.45
#